data_bb1e71590f2a2422e9fc16c68a1d56ef
#
_entry.id   bb1e71590f2a2422e9fc16c68a1d56ef
#
_cell.length_a   1.000
_cell.length_b   1.000
_cell.length_c   1.000
_cell.angle_alpha   90.00
_cell.angle_beta   90.00
_cell.angle_gamma   90.00
#
_symmetry.space_group_name_H-M   'P 1'
#
loop_
_entity.id
_entity.type
_entity.pdbx_description
1 polymer ?
#
loop_
_entity_poly.entity_id
_entity_poly.type
_entity_poly.pdbx_seq_one_letter_code
_entity_poly.pdbx_strand_id
1 'polypeptide(L)'
;MIKKTFIIALFTVFLLTLPAFALTADVSVLPKEEIVKLSDEKLTDAYMDTVAEIEAIKSFHSTSGYTPKQYTEFKQFLKYKMMLLMEIHSRNLDVPQMDR
;
A
#
# COMPACT_ATOMS: atom_id res chain seq x y z
N MET A 1 33.32 14.66 10.94
CA MET A 1 32.35 14.44 12.02
C MET A 1 31.12 15.33 11.92
N ILE A 2 31.31 16.61 11.62
CA ILE A 2 30.18 17.55 11.47
C ILE A 2 29.25 17.11 10.36
N LYS A 3 29.79 16.55 9.27
CA LYS A 3 28.99 16.09 8.13
C LYS A 3 28.06 14.93 8.51
N LYS A 4 28.50 14.00 9.36
CA LYS A 4 27.67 12.88 9.80
C LYS A 4 26.51 13.35 10.65
N THR A 5 26.77 14.28 11.56
CA THR A 5 25.72 14.86 12.40
C THR A 5 24.69 15.61 11.55
N PHE A 6 25.16 16.35 10.54
CA PHE A 6 24.27 17.08 9.66
C PHE A 6 23.38 16.14 8.84
N ILE A 7 23.95 15.05 8.32
CA ILE A 7 23.19 14.06 7.56
C ILE A 7 22.13 13.39 8.40
N ILE A 8 22.47 13.04 9.65
CA ILE A 8 21.52 12.43 10.59
C ILE A 8 20.38 13.40 10.89
N ALA A 9 20.70 14.67 11.13
CA ALA A 9 19.69 15.68 11.39
C ALA A 9 18.73 15.86 10.20
N LEU A 10 19.29 15.89 8.99
CA LEU A 10 18.49 16.02 7.77
C LEU A 10 17.58 14.81 7.59
N PHE A 11 18.11 13.62 7.83
CA PHE A 11 17.33 12.39 7.73
C PHE A 11 16.20 12.35 8.77
N THR A 12 16.46 12.82 9.97
CA THR A 12 15.47 12.90 11.03
C THR A 12 14.33 13.85 10.66
N VAL A 13 14.66 15.01 10.09
CA VAL A 13 13.66 15.97 9.62
C VAL A 13 12.80 15.34 8.52
N PHE A 14 13.42 14.62 7.62
CA PHE A 14 12.70 13.93 6.54
C PHE A 14 11.72 12.89 7.10
N LEU A 15 12.14 12.12 8.10
CA LEU A 15 11.28 11.13 8.75
C LEU A 15 10.11 11.77 9.48
N LEU A 16 10.30 12.95 10.05
CA LEU A 16 9.23 13.67 10.75
C LEU A 16 8.15 14.17 9.79
N THR A 17 8.51 14.46 8.53
CA THR A 17 7.54 14.89 7.53
C THR A 17 6.75 13.71 6.94
N LEU A 18 7.36 12.55 6.78
CA LEU A 18 6.73 11.38 6.20
C LEU A 18 5.53 10.86 7.00
N PRO A 19 5.58 10.75 8.35
CA PRO A 19 4.44 10.26 9.11
C PRO A 19 3.17 11.08 8.94
N ALA A 20 3.27 12.39 8.80
CA ALA A 20 2.11 13.24 8.59
C ALA A 20 1.41 12.90 7.28
N PHE A 21 2.18 12.55 6.25
CA PHE A 21 1.65 12.14 4.96
C PHE A 21 1.03 10.75 5.03
N ALA A 22 1.66 9.84 5.76
CA ALA A 22 1.17 8.47 5.92
C ALA A 22 -0.15 8.41 6.68
N LEU A 23 -0.40 9.35 7.59
CA LEU A 23 -1.64 9.39 8.36
C LEU A 23 -2.86 9.72 7.50
N THR A 24 -2.67 10.34 6.33
CA THR A 24 -3.77 10.69 5.44
C THR A 24 -4.00 9.67 4.33
N ALA A 25 -3.10 8.68 4.21
CA ALA A 25 -3.20 7.64 3.19
C ALA A 25 -3.32 6.28 3.86
N ASP A 26 -4.47 5.62 3.69
CA ASP A 26 -4.71 4.31 4.27
C ASP A 26 -3.86 3.23 3.62
N VAL A 27 -3.72 3.28 2.31
CA VAL A 27 -2.92 2.32 1.53
C VAL A 27 -2.15 3.10 0.47
N SER A 28 -0.83 2.88 0.43
CA SER A 28 0.03 3.46 -0.59
C SER A 28 0.19 2.47 -1.75
N VAL A 29 -0.14 2.91 -2.96
CA VAL A 29 0.04 2.12 -4.16
C VAL A 29 1.47 2.27 -4.63
N LEU A 30 2.24 1.18 -4.56
CA LEU A 30 3.64 1.18 -4.94
C LEU A 30 3.80 0.84 -6.42
N PRO A 31 4.81 1.41 -7.10
CA PRO A 31 5.14 0.97 -8.45
C PRO A 31 5.74 -0.43 -8.43
N LYS A 32 5.72 -1.09 -9.58
CA LYS A 32 6.18 -2.47 -9.71
C LYS A 32 7.62 -2.64 -9.19
N GLU A 33 8.49 -1.67 -9.45
CA GLU A 33 9.89 -1.71 -9.03
C GLU A 33 10.02 -1.79 -7.50
N GLU A 34 9.12 -1.16 -6.77
CA GLU A 34 9.11 -1.20 -5.32
C GLU A 34 8.48 -2.49 -4.80
N ILE A 35 7.48 -3.00 -5.48
CA ILE A 35 6.82 -4.26 -5.10
C ILE A 35 7.83 -5.41 -5.10
N VAL A 36 8.67 -5.50 -6.14
CA VAL A 36 9.63 -6.60 -6.25
C VAL A 36 10.72 -6.54 -5.18
N LYS A 37 10.90 -5.38 -4.54
CA LYS A 37 11.87 -5.21 -3.46
C LYS A 37 11.32 -5.50 -2.08
N LEU A 38 10.02 -5.67 -1.95
CA LEU A 38 9.41 -5.95 -0.64
C LEU A 38 9.84 -7.33 -0.13
N SER A 39 10.01 -7.45 1.18
CA SER A 39 10.18 -8.76 1.80
C SER A 39 8.89 -9.57 1.64
N ASP A 40 8.98 -10.89 1.80
CA ASP A 40 7.80 -11.75 1.70
C ASP A 40 6.71 -11.32 2.68
N GLU A 41 7.11 -11.00 3.91
CA GLU A 41 6.19 -10.56 4.95
C GLU A 41 5.51 -9.24 4.56
N LYS A 42 6.30 -8.25 4.11
CA LYS A 42 5.75 -6.96 3.71
C LYS A 42 4.87 -7.07 2.48
N LEU A 43 5.22 -7.97 1.57
CA LEU A 43 4.42 -8.22 0.38
C LEU A 43 3.05 -8.78 0.74
N THR A 44 3.00 -9.77 1.61
CA THR A 44 1.74 -10.37 2.05
C THR A 44 0.92 -9.38 2.89
N ASP A 45 1.57 -8.57 3.72
CA ASP A 45 0.90 -7.52 4.48
C ASP A 45 0.28 -6.48 3.55
N ALA A 46 1.02 -6.05 2.53
CA ALA A 46 0.51 -5.10 1.54
C ALA A 46 -0.70 -5.66 0.80
N TYR A 47 -0.66 -6.94 0.46
CA TYR A 47 -1.79 -7.60 -0.18
C TYR A 47 -3.03 -7.61 0.73
N MET A 48 -2.86 -8.00 1.98
CA MET A 48 -3.96 -8.03 2.95
C MET A 48 -4.54 -6.65 3.21
N ASP A 49 -3.68 -5.64 3.35
CA ASP A 49 -4.12 -4.25 3.54
C ASP A 49 -4.92 -3.76 2.34
N THR A 50 -4.48 -4.12 1.14
CA THR A 50 -5.16 -3.72 -0.10
C THR A 50 -6.53 -4.40 -0.21
N VAL A 51 -6.61 -5.69 0.11
CA VAL A 51 -7.88 -6.41 0.12
C VAL A 51 -8.85 -5.80 1.11
N ALA A 52 -8.36 -5.47 2.31
CA ALA A 52 -9.20 -4.83 3.34
C ALA A 52 -9.71 -3.47 2.88
N GLU A 53 -8.85 -2.69 2.22
CA GLU A 53 -9.24 -1.37 1.70
C GLU A 53 -10.28 -1.50 0.60
N ILE A 54 -10.13 -2.46 -0.31
CA ILE A 54 -11.11 -2.72 -1.36
C ILE A 54 -12.46 -3.08 -0.76
N GLU A 55 -12.48 -3.96 0.24
CA GLU A 55 -13.72 -4.36 0.90
C GLU A 55 -14.37 -3.17 1.63
N ALA A 56 -13.57 -2.32 2.26
CA ALA A 56 -14.08 -1.12 2.93
C ALA A 56 -14.71 -0.15 1.92
N ILE A 57 -14.06 0.06 0.78
CA ILE A 57 -14.58 0.91 -0.28
C ILE A 57 -15.91 0.37 -0.80
N LYS A 58 -15.98 -0.93 -1.06
CA LYS A 58 -17.20 -1.58 -1.54
C LYS A 58 -18.35 -1.43 -0.54
N SER A 59 -18.08 -1.65 0.74
CA SER A 59 -19.10 -1.49 1.78
C SER A 59 -19.57 -0.05 1.90
N PHE A 60 -18.65 0.89 1.86
CA PHE A 60 -18.96 2.31 2.02
C PHE A 60 -19.84 2.82 0.87
N HIS A 61 -19.58 2.37 -0.35
CA HIS A 61 -20.26 2.87 -1.53
C HIS A 61 -21.38 1.95 -2.03
N SER A 62 -21.75 0.93 -1.27
CA SER A 62 -22.72 -0.06 -1.72
C SER A 62 -24.10 0.52 -2.02
N THR A 63 -24.52 1.55 -1.29
CA THR A 63 -25.83 2.18 -1.46
C THR A 63 -25.77 3.50 -2.23
N SER A 64 -24.71 4.26 -2.06
CA SER A 64 -24.59 5.61 -2.63
C SER A 64 -23.92 5.62 -4.02
N GLY A 65 -23.30 4.51 -4.43
CA GLY A 65 -22.58 4.44 -5.68
C GLY A 65 -21.24 5.15 -5.62
N TYR A 66 -20.60 5.31 -6.77
CA TYR A 66 -19.27 5.90 -6.89
C TYR A 66 -19.33 7.14 -7.75
N THR A 67 -18.60 8.21 -7.31
CA THR A 67 -18.27 9.29 -8.23
C THR A 67 -17.23 8.79 -9.24
N PRO A 68 -17.07 9.47 -10.39
CA PRO A 68 -16.03 9.06 -11.35
C PRO A 68 -14.63 8.99 -10.74
N LYS A 69 -14.29 9.92 -9.85
CA LYS A 69 -13.01 9.92 -9.16
C LYS A 69 -12.86 8.71 -8.24
N GLN A 70 -13.90 8.43 -7.46
CA GLN A 70 -13.91 7.28 -6.55
C GLN A 70 -13.79 5.96 -7.31
N TYR A 71 -14.48 5.86 -8.44
CA TYR A 71 -14.39 4.67 -9.27
C TYR A 71 -12.98 4.48 -9.85
N THR A 72 -12.35 5.57 -10.26
CA THR A 72 -10.98 5.52 -10.76
C THR A 72 -10.02 5.04 -9.66
N GLU A 73 -10.15 5.57 -8.45
CA GLU A 73 -9.33 5.15 -7.31
C GLU A 73 -9.57 3.68 -6.98
N PHE A 74 -10.81 3.24 -7.01
CA PHE A 74 -11.16 1.84 -6.76
C PHE A 74 -10.50 0.92 -7.79
N LYS A 75 -10.52 1.28 -9.06
CA LYS A 75 -9.87 0.49 -10.10
C LYS A 75 -8.36 0.44 -9.92
N GLN A 76 -7.75 1.52 -9.42
CA GLN A 76 -6.33 1.53 -9.12
C GLN A 76 -5.99 0.52 -8.02
N PHE A 77 -6.80 0.42 -6.98
CA PHE A 77 -6.60 -0.57 -5.93
C PHE A 77 -6.77 -1.99 -6.45
N LEU A 78 -7.74 -2.22 -7.33
CA LEU A 78 -7.92 -3.54 -7.94
C LEU A 78 -6.69 -3.92 -8.77
N LYS A 79 -6.16 -3.00 -9.54
CA LYS A 79 -4.95 -3.23 -10.32
C LYS A 79 -3.75 -3.51 -9.41
N TYR A 80 -3.62 -2.73 -8.34
CA TYR A 80 -2.54 -2.91 -7.37
C TYR A 80 -2.62 -4.29 -6.72
N LYS A 81 -3.83 -4.70 -6.31
CA LYS A 81 -4.06 -6.04 -5.77
C LYS A 81 -3.55 -7.12 -6.72
N MET A 82 -3.87 -6.99 -8.01
CA MET A 82 -3.41 -7.95 -9.01
C MET A 82 -1.88 -7.97 -9.13
N MET A 83 -1.25 -6.80 -9.08
CA MET A 83 0.21 -6.73 -9.15
C MET A 83 0.87 -7.40 -7.95
N LEU A 84 0.32 -7.20 -6.75
CA LEU A 84 0.81 -7.86 -5.54
C LEU A 84 0.61 -9.37 -5.64
N LEU A 85 -0.56 -9.79 -6.13
CA LEU A 85 -0.87 -11.21 -6.28
C LEU A 85 0.07 -11.89 -7.26
N MET A 86 0.40 -11.23 -8.38
CA MET A 86 1.35 -11.76 -9.34
C MET A 86 2.73 -11.94 -8.73
N GLU A 87 3.17 -11.00 -7.91
CA GLU A 87 4.46 -11.11 -7.23
C GLU A 87 4.44 -12.25 -6.21
N ILE A 88 3.36 -12.41 -5.45
CA ILE A 88 3.18 -13.50 -4.51
C ILE A 88 3.30 -14.85 -5.24
N HIS A 89 2.62 -14.97 -6.37
CA HIS A 89 2.70 -16.19 -7.19
C HIS A 89 4.10 -16.43 -7.74
N SER A 90 4.78 -15.39 -8.19
CA SER A 90 6.13 -15.53 -8.75
C SER A 90 7.13 -16.02 -7.72
N ARG A 91 6.88 -15.76 -6.44
CA ARG A 91 7.72 -16.20 -5.33
C ARG A 91 7.28 -17.54 -4.74
N ASN A 92 6.22 -18.13 -5.28
CA ASN A 92 5.63 -19.38 -4.76
C ASN A 92 5.18 -19.27 -3.30
N LEU A 93 4.69 -18.09 -2.93
CA LEU A 93 4.14 -17.86 -1.60
C LEU A 93 2.66 -18.22 -1.57
N ASP A 94 2.16 -18.60 -0.40
CA ASP A 94 0.73 -18.81 -0.21
C ASP A 94 0.01 -17.47 -0.19
N VAL A 95 -1.14 -17.41 -0.87
CA VAL A 95 -1.97 -16.22 -0.87
C VAL A 95 -2.68 -16.12 0.50
N PRO A 96 -2.50 -15.00 1.23
CA PRO A 96 -3.16 -14.86 2.53
C PRO A 96 -4.68 -14.88 2.38
N GLN A 97 -5.33 -15.61 3.28
CA GLN A 97 -6.79 -15.66 3.35
C GLN A 97 -7.24 -14.76 4.49
N MET A 98 -8.20 -13.89 4.20
CA MET A 98 -8.79 -13.07 5.24
C MET A 98 -10.02 -13.82 5.78
N ASP A 99 -10.00 -14.13 7.05
CA ASP A 99 -11.13 -14.76 7.72
C ASP A 99 -12.27 -13.76 7.85
N ARG A 100 -13.46 -14.23 7.63
CA ARG A 100 -14.66 -13.41 7.75
C ARG A 100 -15.44 -13.79 8.98
#